data_8d9eb6fd549639a4238cd24795716924
#
_entry.id   8d9eb6fd549639a4238cd24795716924
#
_cell.length_a   1.000
_cell.length_b   1.000
_cell.length_c   1.000
_cell.angle_alpha   90.00
_cell.angle_beta   90.00
_cell.angle_gamma   90.00
#
_symmetry.space_group_name_H-M   'P 1'
#
loop_
_entity.id
_entity.type
_entity.pdbx_description
1 polymer ?
#
loop_
_entity_poly.entity_id
_entity_poly.type
_entity_poly.pdbx_seq_one_letter_code
_entity_poly.pdbx_strand_id
1 'polypeptide(L)'
;MSYAHILVAVDLSDSSRVVIDKAIAMARDANSKVSFVFVDHDRVALESKDEQKLMQELDALAKQSDYPISETMVVVGDLHIKLAGIAKENDIDLVVCGHHHKFMSRLFSSISKLANAIEADLLVAYLD
;
A
#
# COMPACT_ATOMS: atom_id res chain seq x y z
N MET A 1 -20.66 3.30 -3.72
CA MET A 1 -20.22 2.12 -2.93
C MET A 1 -19.10 2.55 -1.99
N SER A 2 -19.23 2.21 -0.73
CA SER A 2 -18.24 2.64 0.27
C SER A 2 -17.39 1.45 0.73
N TYR A 3 -16.12 1.75 1.06
CA TYR A 3 -15.20 0.76 1.56
C TYR A 3 -15.05 0.91 3.08
N ALA A 4 -14.94 -0.20 3.78
CA ALA A 4 -14.76 -0.20 5.23
C ALA A 4 -13.30 -0.03 5.61
N HIS A 5 -12.39 -0.68 4.87
CA HIS A 5 -10.96 -0.63 5.18
C HIS A 5 -10.14 -0.62 3.90
N ILE A 6 -9.37 0.44 3.71
CA ILE A 6 -8.54 0.66 2.53
C ILE A 6 -7.07 0.44 2.91
N LEU A 7 -6.39 -0.40 2.14
CA LEU A 7 -4.95 -0.64 2.32
C LEU A 7 -4.20 0.08 1.20
N VAL A 8 -3.25 0.93 1.56
CA VAL A 8 -2.42 1.65 0.61
C VAL A 8 -1.04 1.02 0.57
N ALA A 9 -0.67 0.50 -0.60
CA ALA A 9 0.67 -0.04 -0.83
C ALA A 9 1.59 1.13 -1.21
N VAL A 10 2.44 1.52 -0.28
CA VAL A 10 3.34 2.67 -0.41
C VAL A 10 4.71 2.19 -0.83
N ASP A 11 5.34 2.86 -1.80
CA ASP A 11 6.69 2.48 -2.28
C ASP A 11 7.79 3.40 -1.73
N LEU A 12 7.43 4.33 -0.87
CA LEU A 12 8.33 5.30 -0.23
C LEU A 12 9.05 6.23 -1.22
N SER A 13 8.55 6.33 -2.44
CA SER A 13 9.03 7.31 -3.43
C SER A 13 8.29 8.63 -3.25
N ASP A 14 8.75 9.66 -3.97
CA ASP A 14 8.07 10.95 -3.97
C ASP A 14 6.63 10.86 -4.48
N SER A 15 6.35 9.88 -5.31
CA SER A 15 5.02 9.66 -5.86
C SER A 15 4.04 9.03 -4.88
N SER A 16 4.51 8.59 -3.72
CA SER A 16 3.65 7.99 -2.69
C SER A 16 2.53 8.92 -2.27
N ARG A 17 2.78 10.23 -2.24
CA ARG A 17 1.75 11.22 -1.88
C ARG A 17 0.55 11.18 -2.81
N VAL A 18 0.77 10.95 -4.10
CA VAL A 18 -0.32 10.87 -5.08
C VAL A 18 -1.22 9.68 -4.77
N VAL A 19 -0.60 8.53 -4.49
CA VAL A 19 -1.34 7.31 -4.17
C VAL A 19 -2.11 7.47 -2.86
N ILE A 20 -1.45 8.02 -1.85
CA ILE A 20 -2.05 8.26 -0.53
C ILE A 20 -3.23 9.22 -0.64
N ASP A 21 -3.06 10.32 -1.37
CA ASP A 21 -4.12 11.33 -1.52
C ASP A 21 -5.36 10.75 -2.21
N LYS A 22 -5.17 9.90 -3.21
CA LYS A 22 -6.29 9.23 -3.87
C LYS A 22 -7.03 8.30 -2.91
N ALA A 23 -6.30 7.54 -2.10
CA ALA A 23 -6.91 6.64 -1.13
C ALA A 23 -7.69 7.42 -0.07
N ILE A 24 -7.12 8.50 0.44
CA ILE A 24 -7.76 9.33 1.45
C ILE A 24 -9.02 9.99 0.89
N ALA A 25 -8.97 10.46 -0.34
CA ALA A 25 -10.15 11.05 -0.98
C ALA A 25 -11.31 10.05 -1.01
N MET A 26 -11.02 8.78 -1.29
CA MET A 26 -12.05 7.74 -1.28
C MET A 26 -12.52 7.41 0.14
N ALA A 27 -11.63 7.50 1.12
CA ALA A 27 -11.94 7.15 2.50
C ALA A 27 -12.83 8.19 3.20
N ARG A 28 -12.68 9.46 2.86
CA ARG A 28 -13.37 10.56 3.57
C ARG A 28 -14.89 10.43 3.54
N ASP A 29 -15.45 10.07 2.40
CA ASP A 29 -16.90 10.02 2.23
C ASP A 29 -17.57 8.94 3.09
N ALA A 30 -16.84 7.87 3.36
CA ALA A 30 -17.38 6.70 4.08
C ALA A 30 -16.78 6.53 5.47
N ASN A 31 -15.88 7.40 5.90
CA ASN A 31 -15.12 7.25 7.13
C ASN A 31 -14.40 5.90 7.17
N SER A 32 -13.83 5.50 6.04
CA SER A 32 -13.10 4.23 5.94
C SER A 32 -11.86 4.24 6.81
N LYS A 33 -11.50 3.08 7.33
CA LYS A 33 -10.17 2.90 7.92
C LYS A 33 -9.15 2.90 6.78
N VAL A 34 -7.97 3.46 7.03
CA VAL A 34 -6.88 3.48 6.07
C VAL A 34 -5.63 2.95 6.77
N SER A 35 -4.96 2.00 6.14
CA SER A 35 -3.69 1.44 6.62
C SER A 35 -2.66 1.53 5.50
N PHE A 36 -1.40 1.71 5.89
CA PHE A 36 -0.29 1.78 4.93
C PHE A 36 0.57 0.53 5.07
N VAL A 37 1.07 0.04 3.95
CA VAL A 37 2.04 -1.07 3.94
C VAL A 37 3.14 -0.77 2.94
N PHE A 38 4.38 -1.05 3.33
CA PHE A 38 5.52 -1.09 2.43
C PHE A 38 5.98 -2.54 2.33
N VAL A 39 6.00 -3.06 1.09
CA VAL A 39 6.48 -4.42 0.84
C VAL A 39 7.85 -4.32 0.18
N ASP A 40 8.88 -4.80 0.86
CA ASP A 40 10.23 -4.86 0.33
C ASP A 40 10.42 -6.20 -0.37
N HIS A 41 10.34 -6.19 -1.69
CA HIS A 41 10.42 -7.40 -2.51
C HIS A 41 11.85 -7.74 -2.94
N ASP A 42 12.81 -6.86 -2.64
CA ASP A 42 14.21 -7.06 -3.02
C ASP A 42 15.01 -7.77 -1.93
N ARG A 43 14.44 -8.01 -0.77
CA ARG A 43 15.13 -8.62 0.36
C ARG A 43 14.48 -9.93 0.76
N VAL A 44 15.29 -10.80 1.34
CA VAL A 44 14.82 -12.06 1.93
C VAL A 44 14.35 -11.83 3.36
N ALA A 45 15.04 -10.94 4.08
CA ALA A 45 14.72 -10.57 5.45
C ALA A 45 15.22 -9.17 5.74
N LEU A 46 14.57 -8.48 6.71
CA LEU A 46 14.99 -7.16 7.15
C LEU A 46 15.80 -7.27 8.44
N GLU A 47 16.90 -6.53 8.53
CA GLU A 47 17.60 -6.32 9.79
C GLU A 47 16.80 -5.31 10.62
N SER A 48 16.90 -5.40 11.95
CA SER A 48 16.13 -4.56 12.85
C SER A 48 16.26 -3.07 12.57
N LYS A 49 17.48 -2.59 12.29
CA LYS A 49 17.70 -1.16 12.05
C LYS A 49 17.09 -0.71 10.74
N ASP A 50 17.09 -1.56 9.71
CA ASP A 50 16.48 -1.23 8.43
C ASP A 50 14.96 -1.18 8.55
N GLU A 51 14.41 -2.13 9.29
CA GLU A 51 12.98 -2.14 9.58
C GLU A 51 12.55 -0.89 10.32
N GLN A 52 13.32 -0.48 11.35
CA GLN A 52 13.03 0.73 12.10
C GLN A 52 13.05 1.98 11.21
N LYS A 53 14.05 2.06 10.33
CA LYS A 53 14.17 3.19 9.40
C LYS A 53 12.98 3.27 8.46
N LEU A 54 12.60 2.13 7.88
CA LEU A 54 11.45 2.07 6.96
C LEU A 54 10.14 2.39 7.69
N MET A 55 9.98 1.89 8.92
CA MET A 55 8.80 2.21 9.73
C MET A 55 8.74 3.70 10.05
N GLN A 56 9.87 4.33 10.35
CA GLN A 56 9.92 5.76 10.61
C GLN A 56 9.49 6.57 9.37
N GLU A 57 9.95 6.17 8.18
CA GLU A 57 9.57 6.83 6.94
C GLU A 57 8.08 6.66 6.68
N LEU A 58 7.56 5.47 6.90
CA LEU A 58 6.14 5.18 6.68
C LEU A 58 5.26 5.94 7.68
N ASP A 59 5.68 5.97 8.96
CA ASP A 59 4.98 6.72 10.00
C ASP A 59 5.00 8.22 9.73
N ALA A 60 6.08 8.73 9.16
CA ALA A 60 6.16 10.15 8.78
C ALA A 60 5.13 10.48 7.71
N LEU A 61 4.96 9.60 6.72
CA LEU A 61 3.92 9.78 5.71
C LEU A 61 2.52 9.76 6.32
N ALA A 62 2.30 8.87 7.28
CA ALA A 62 1.02 8.78 7.97
C ALA A 62 0.72 10.06 8.75
N LYS A 63 1.73 10.62 9.43
CA LYS A 63 1.56 11.86 10.19
C LYS A 63 1.36 13.08 9.30
N GLN A 64 1.93 13.08 8.10
CA GLN A 64 1.76 14.16 7.14
C GLN A 64 0.38 14.14 6.48
N SER A 65 -0.32 13.03 6.57
CA SER A 65 -1.66 12.90 6.02
C SER A 65 -2.64 13.63 6.94
N ASP A 66 -3.64 14.29 6.36
CA ASP A 66 -4.66 14.95 7.15
C ASP A 66 -5.86 14.02 7.41
N TYR A 67 -5.59 12.74 7.49
CA TYR A 67 -6.58 11.71 7.75
C TYR A 67 -5.95 10.68 8.70
N PRO A 68 -6.70 10.18 9.71
CA PRO A 68 -6.13 9.21 10.65
C PRO A 68 -5.79 7.89 9.96
N ILE A 69 -4.57 7.42 10.19
CA ILE A 69 -4.10 6.15 9.62
C ILE A 69 -4.11 5.10 10.73
N SER A 70 -4.83 4.00 10.49
CA SER A 70 -5.05 2.96 11.50
C SER A 70 -3.80 2.16 11.82
N GLU A 71 -3.06 1.76 10.78
CA GLU A 71 -1.85 0.96 10.94
C GLU A 71 -0.83 1.28 9.86
N THR A 72 0.44 1.08 10.21
CA THR A 72 1.55 1.12 9.26
C THR A 72 2.31 -0.21 9.38
N MET A 73 2.66 -0.82 8.26
CA MET A 73 3.29 -2.14 8.23
C MET A 73 4.45 -2.15 7.25
N VAL A 74 5.55 -2.79 7.64
CA VAL A 74 6.68 -3.06 6.75
C VAL A 74 6.84 -4.57 6.69
N VAL A 75 6.79 -5.14 5.50
CA VAL A 75 6.90 -6.59 5.30
C VAL A 75 7.88 -6.89 4.16
N VAL A 76 8.40 -8.10 4.15
CA VAL A 76 9.35 -8.56 3.14
C VAL A 76 8.74 -9.76 2.41
N GLY A 77 8.88 -9.75 1.09
CA GLY A 77 8.44 -10.86 0.26
C GLY A 77 7.82 -10.41 -1.04
N ASP A 78 7.15 -11.32 -1.71
CA ASP A 78 6.48 -11.02 -2.96
C ASP A 78 5.26 -10.13 -2.74
N LEU A 79 5.17 -9.06 -3.51
CA LEU A 79 4.13 -8.05 -3.35
C LEU A 79 2.72 -8.66 -3.37
N HIS A 80 2.41 -9.46 -4.39
CA HIS A 80 1.07 -10.01 -4.54
C HIS A 80 0.71 -10.98 -3.42
N ILE A 81 1.68 -11.76 -2.94
CA ILE A 81 1.44 -12.73 -1.87
C ILE A 81 1.20 -12.01 -0.54
N LYS A 82 2.05 -11.03 -0.24
CA LYS A 82 1.96 -10.29 1.02
C LYS A 82 0.70 -9.43 1.08
N LEU A 83 0.37 -8.73 0.01
CA LEU A 83 -0.83 -7.90 -0.01
C LEU A 83 -2.11 -8.73 0.06
N ALA A 84 -2.16 -9.87 -0.63
CA ALA A 84 -3.31 -10.75 -0.55
C ALA A 84 -3.51 -11.29 0.87
N GLY A 85 -2.42 -11.67 1.53
CA GLY A 85 -2.48 -12.15 2.92
C GLY A 85 -2.96 -11.08 3.88
N ILE A 86 -2.40 -9.88 3.79
CA ILE A 86 -2.78 -8.75 4.65
C ILE A 86 -4.25 -8.38 4.42
N ALA A 87 -4.68 -8.36 3.17
CA ALA A 87 -6.05 -8.01 2.84
C ALA A 87 -7.03 -8.99 3.47
N LYS A 88 -6.72 -10.26 3.42
CA LYS A 88 -7.57 -11.30 4.00
C LYS A 88 -7.58 -11.24 5.53
N GLU A 89 -6.41 -11.09 6.14
CA GLU A 89 -6.29 -11.08 7.60
C GLU A 89 -6.92 -9.86 8.26
N ASN A 90 -6.97 -8.73 7.55
CA ASN A 90 -7.44 -7.46 8.10
C ASN A 90 -8.77 -6.98 7.51
N ASP A 91 -9.46 -7.85 6.81
CA ASP A 91 -10.75 -7.52 6.19
C ASP A 91 -10.66 -6.28 5.30
N ILE A 92 -9.61 -6.20 4.50
CA ILE A 92 -9.42 -5.11 3.54
C ILE A 92 -10.37 -5.34 2.35
N ASP A 93 -11.12 -4.32 1.98
CA ASP A 93 -12.02 -4.39 0.82
C ASP A 93 -11.57 -3.53 -0.37
N LEU A 94 -10.54 -2.69 -0.19
CA LEU A 94 -9.91 -1.97 -1.30
C LEU A 94 -8.41 -1.89 -1.07
N VAL A 95 -7.63 -2.24 -2.09
CA VAL A 95 -6.19 -2.01 -2.10
C VAL A 95 -5.89 -0.94 -3.14
N VAL A 96 -5.12 0.08 -2.74
CA VAL A 96 -4.69 1.17 -3.61
C VAL A 96 -3.17 1.07 -3.78
N CYS A 97 -2.71 1.02 -5.01
CA CYS A 97 -1.29 1.02 -5.32
C CYS A 97 -1.00 1.95 -6.50
N GLY A 98 0.26 2.25 -6.71
CA GLY A 98 0.69 3.10 -7.81
C GLY A 98 1.31 2.31 -8.94
N HIS A 99 1.24 2.85 -10.14
CA HIS A 99 1.89 2.29 -11.32
C HIS A 99 2.73 3.37 -11.99
N HIS A 100 4.04 3.19 -11.98
CA HIS A 100 4.98 4.08 -12.66
C HIS A 100 5.12 3.67 -14.10
N HIS A 101 4.72 4.56 -14.99
CA HIS A 101 4.79 4.30 -16.43
C HIS A 101 6.22 4.04 -16.90
N LYS A 102 7.19 4.74 -16.32
CA LYS A 102 8.61 4.64 -16.72
C LYS A 102 9.31 3.38 -16.23
N PHE A 103 8.74 2.70 -15.24
CA PHE A 103 9.35 1.52 -14.63
C PHE A 103 8.49 0.29 -14.91
N MET A 104 8.55 -0.17 -16.15
CA MET A 104 7.77 -1.32 -16.61
C MET A 104 8.42 -2.63 -16.20
N SER A 105 8.79 -2.76 -14.96
CA SER A 105 9.50 -3.93 -14.52
C SER A 105 8.60 -4.83 -13.68
N ARG A 106 9.10 -5.19 -12.54
CA ARG A 106 8.45 -6.08 -11.58
C ARG A 106 7.09 -5.59 -11.12
N LEU A 107 6.91 -4.28 -10.99
CA LEU A 107 5.66 -3.73 -10.47
C LEU A 107 4.49 -4.02 -11.41
N PHE A 108 4.69 -3.86 -12.71
CA PHE A 108 3.66 -4.16 -13.70
C PHE A 108 3.25 -5.63 -13.64
N SER A 109 4.24 -6.52 -13.59
CA SER A 109 4.01 -7.96 -13.45
C SER A 109 3.28 -8.29 -12.14
N SER A 110 3.65 -7.61 -11.06
CA SER A 110 3.04 -7.82 -9.74
C SER A 110 1.59 -7.37 -9.68
N ILE A 111 1.23 -6.29 -10.38
CA ILE A 111 -0.15 -5.81 -10.42
C ILE A 111 -1.07 -6.86 -11.04
N SER A 112 -0.66 -7.47 -12.14
CA SER A 112 -1.44 -8.53 -12.78
C SER A 112 -1.64 -9.73 -11.85
N LYS A 113 -0.59 -10.14 -11.16
CA LYS A 113 -0.66 -11.23 -10.19
C LYS A 113 -1.53 -10.86 -8.99
N LEU A 114 -1.43 -9.62 -8.54
CA LEU A 114 -2.20 -9.12 -7.42
C LEU A 114 -3.70 -9.15 -7.73
N ALA A 115 -4.08 -8.69 -8.91
CA ALA A 115 -5.49 -8.67 -9.33
C ALA A 115 -6.11 -10.06 -9.30
N ASN A 116 -5.31 -11.10 -9.58
CA ASN A 116 -5.79 -12.48 -9.57
C ASN A 116 -5.79 -13.11 -8.18
N ALA A 117 -4.95 -12.61 -7.27
CA ALA A 117 -4.75 -13.22 -5.96
C ALA A 117 -5.59 -12.60 -4.86
N ILE A 118 -5.95 -11.34 -5.00
CA ILE A 118 -6.56 -10.57 -3.91
C ILE A 118 -8.09 -10.71 -3.91
N GLU A 119 -8.66 -10.84 -2.72
CA GLU A 119 -10.11 -10.90 -2.53
C GLU A 119 -10.64 -9.52 -2.09
N ALA A 120 -10.28 -8.49 -2.87
CA ALA A 120 -10.66 -7.11 -2.60
C ALA A 120 -10.62 -6.34 -3.91
N ASP A 121 -11.24 -5.19 -3.94
CA ASP A 121 -11.13 -4.30 -5.10
C ASP A 121 -9.72 -3.73 -5.17
N LEU A 122 -9.26 -3.41 -6.36
CA LEU A 122 -7.92 -2.89 -6.61
C LEU A 122 -8.01 -1.60 -7.40
N LEU A 123 -7.44 -0.53 -6.86
CA LEU A 123 -7.29 0.74 -7.55
C LEU A 123 -5.81 0.95 -7.83
N VAL A 124 -5.47 1.11 -9.11
CA VAL A 124 -4.09 1.37 -9.53
C VAL A 124 -4.00 2.83 -9.97
N ALA A 125 -3.28 3.64 -9.20
CA ALA A 125 -3.08 5.04 -9.53
C ALA A 125 -1.98 5.18 -10.56
N TYR A 126 -2.26 5.89 -11.64
CA TYR A 126 -1.25 6.15 -12.68
C TYR A 126 -0.27 7.21 -12.17
N LEU A 127 1.01 6.90 -12.30
CA LEU A 127 2.11 7.79 -11.91
C LEU A 127 3.03 8.03 -13.10
N ASP A 128 3.55 9.22 -13.23
CA ASP A 128 4.50 9.55 -14.30
C ASP A 128 5.87 8.93 -14.07
#